data_b8b53c22d2dfb43c1344a5c8ea0826ff
#
_entry.id   b8b53c22d2dfb43c1344a5c8ea0826ff
#
_cell.length_a   1.000
_cell.length_b   1.000
_cell.length_c   1.000
_cell.angle_alpha   90.00
_cell.angle_beta   90.00
_cell.angle_gamma   90.00
#
_symmetry.space_group_name_H-M   'P 1'
#
loop_
_entity.id
_entity.type
_entity.pdbx_description
1 polymer ?
#
loop_
_entity_poly.entity_id
_entity_poly.type
_entity_poly.pdbx_seq_one_letter_code
_entity_poly.pdbx_strand_id
1 'polypeptide(L)'
;MSQSDYTLVLPAFTIGVHAYDAIGKITRHFGKKVVIIGGKTALEKAKQPLLDAIAKTDLQVLGVLWYGDDATYEHVDRLLREQAVQDADLIFGVGGGRAIDTCKVVADRADKALFAFPTLASNCAPSTALAVMYKADKSFAGYYYLDQPPVHTFINMAIIADSPFKFFWAGIGDAMSKECESELASRAAEHFHTVLLGRAIGKACTAPLLQYGEQALDDFKANKITYALQQVVLDIIISTGLVSNCTTGGSEYYYNSS
;
A
#
# COMPACT_ATOMS: atom_id res chain seq x y z
N MET A 1 -19.61 17.92 22.95
CA MET A 1 -19.00 16.77 22.27
C MET A 1 -17.90 16.23 23.17
N SER A 2 -17.91 14.94 23.51
CA SER A 2 -16.79 14.34 24.23
C SER A 2 -15.58 14.32 23.29
N GLN A 3 -14.46 14.85 23.72
CA GLN A 3 -13.19 14.73 23.02
C GLN A 3 -12.81 13.24 23.08
N SER A 4 -12.92 12.52 21.97
CA SER A 4 -12.40 11.15 21.89
C SER A 4 -10.93 11.22 21.49
N ASP A 5 -10.09 10.45 22.17
CA ASP A 5 -8.71 10.26 21.77
C ASP A 5 -8.68 9.55 20.39
N TYR A 6 -7.79 9.99 19.50
CA TYR A 6 -7.57 9.31 18.22
C TYR A 6 -6.08 9.22 17.91
N THR A 7 -5.72 8.21 17.18
CA THR A 7 -4.34 7.97 16.73
C THR A 7 -4.28 8.03 15.22
N LEU A 8 -3.29 8.75 14.69
CA LEU A 8 -2.98 8.78 13.27
C LEU A 8 -1.56 8.27 13.06
N VAL A 9 -1.41 7.18 12.31
CA VAL A 9 -0.11 6.66 11.88
C VAL A 9 0.09 6.97 10.41
N LEU A 10 1.18 7.67 10.11
CA LEU A 10 1.56 7.99 8.73
C LEU A 10 2.42 6.88 8.14
N PRO A 11 2.31 6.57 6.83
CA PRO A 11 3.08 5.52 6.20
C PRO A 11 4.57 5.86 6.14
N ALA A 12 5.42 4.90 6.51
CA ALA A 12 6.85 4.94 6.29
C ALA A 12 7.20 4.23 4.98
N PHE A 13 8.23 4.69 4.26
CA PHE A 13 8.58 4.09 2.97
C PHE A 13 10.07 4.22 2.63
N THR A 14 10.52 3.37 1.70
CA THR A 14 11.79 3.49 1.00
C THR A 14 11.52 3.35 -0.50
N ILE A 15 12.02 4.29 -1.31
CA ILE A 15 11.84 4.28 -2.77
C ILE A 15 13.19 4.35 -3.48
N GLY A 16 13.34 3.57 -4.54
CA GLY A 16 14.54 3.55 -5.39
C GLY A 16 14.83 2.15 -5.93
N VAL A 17 15.83 2.02 -6.77
CA VAL A 17 16.23 0.72 -7.35
C VAL A 17 16.83 -0.22 -6.29
N HIS A 18 17.36 0.34 -5.21
CA HIS A 18 17.96 -0.38 -4.08
C HIS A 18 17.06 -0.38 -2.83
N ALA A 19 15.75 -0.14 -2.99
CA ALA A 19 14.83 -0.04 -1.86
C ALA A 19 14.84 -1.27 -0.95
N TYR A 20 15.07 -2.45 -1.52
CA TYR A 20 15.09 -3.72 -0.77
C TYR A 20 16.34 -3.90 0.11
N ASP A 21 17.44 -3.15 -0.13
CA ASP A 21 18.63 -3.21 0.73
C ASP A 21 18.36 -2.70 2.16
N ALA A 22 17.28 -1.93 2.35
CA ALA A 22 16.87 -1.43 3.65
C ALA A 22 16.09 -2.47 4.50
N ILE A 23 15.70 -3.63 3.95
CA ILE A 23 14.84 -4.62 4.62
C ILE A 23 15.39 -4.99 6.00
N GLY A 24 16.64 -5.45 6.09
CA GLY A 24 17.22 -5.92 7.34
C GLY A 24 17.25 -4.84 8.44
N LYS A 25 17.56 -3.59 8.07
CA LYS A 25 17.56 -2.47 9.01
C LYS A 25 16.17 -2.16 9.55
N ILE A 26 15.16 -2.21 8.69
CA ILE A 26 13.79 -1.80 9.02
C ILE A 26 13.06 -2.89 9.78
N THR A 27 13.22 -4.17 9.39
CA THR A 27 12.46 -5.28 9.95
C THR A 27 13.04 -5.84 11.26
N ARG A 28 14.27 -5.50 11.63
CA ARG A 28 15.06 -6.13 12.73
C ARG A 28 14.36 -6.21 14.09
N HIS A 29 13.38 -5.34 14.36
CA HIS A 29 12.69 -5.27 15.65
C HIS A 29 11.34 -6.01 15.66
N PHE A 30 10.92 -6.56 14.52
CA PHE A 30 9.62 -7.19 14.37
C PHE A 30 9.65 -8.72 14.39
N GLY A 31 10.84 -9.33 14.42
CA GLY A 31 11.02 -10.77 14.43
C GLY A 31 11.96 -11.26 13.33
N LYS A 32 12.04 -12.58 13.14
CA LYS A 32 12.94 -13.20 12.17
C LYS A 32 12.26 -14.11 11.16
N LYS A 33 11.06 -14.57 11.45
CA LYS A 33 10.32 -15.50 10.58
C LYS A 33 9.37 -14.71 9.68
N VAL A 34 9.52 -14.83 8.37
CA VAL A 34 8.72 -14.09 7.40
C VAL A 34 7.97 -15.04 6.47
N VAL A 35 6.70 -14.75 6.22
CA VAL A 35 5.94 -15.33 5.13
C VAL A 35 5.73 -14.29 4.03
N ILE A 36 5.96 -14.67 2.78
CA ILE A 36 5.75 -13.82 1.61
C ILE A 36 4.40 -14.20 1.01
N ILE A 37 3.50 -13.23 0.87
CA ILE A 37 2.17 -13.43 0.28
C ILE A 37 2.03 -12.50 -0.91
N GLY A 38 1.66 -13.03 -2.09
CA GLY A 38 1.57 -12.17 -3.26
C GLY A 38 0.78 -12.73 -4.44
N GLY A 39 0.61 -11.91 -5.48
CA GLY A 39 0.03 -12.31 -6.74
C GLY A 39 1.00 -13.15 -7.58
N LYS A 40 0.49 -14.06 -8.42
CA LYS A 40 1.35 -14.93 -9.26
C LYS A 40 2.33 -14.11 -10.09
N THR A 41 1.85 -13.21 -10.93
CA THR A 41 2.68 -12.35 -11.79
C THR A 41 3.60 -11.42 -10.97
N ALA A 42 3.12 -10.92 -9.83
CA ALA A 42 3.92 -10.09 -8.94
C ALA A 42 5.10 -10.87 -8.35
N LEU A 43 4.85 -12.11 -7.91
CA LEU A 43 5.89 -12.99 -7.38
C LEU A 43 6.88 -13.42 -8.47
N GLU A 44 6.45 -13.65 -9.71
CA GLU A 44 7.37 -13.93 -10.83
C GLU A 44 8.40 -12.80 -11.01
N LYS A 45 7.99 -11.54 -10.83
CA LYS A 45 8.85 -10.37 -11.01
C LYS A 45 9.66 -10.02 -9.75
N ALA A 46 9.04 -10.06 -8.58
CA ALA A 46 9.62 -9.52 -7.36
C ALA A 46 10.28 -10.58 -6.46
N LYS A 47 9.94 -11.86 -6.60
CA LYS A 47 10.38 -12.93 -5.69
C LYS A 47 11.90 -13.05 -5.62
N GLN A 48 12.59 -13.12 -6.74
CA GLN A 48 14.05 -13.33 -6.72
C GLN A 48 14.78 -12.12 -6.14
N PRO A 49 14.54 -10.85 -6.59
CA PRO A 49 15.13 -9.68 -5.96
C PRO A 49 14.85 -9.58 -4.47
N LEU A 50 13.65 -9.99 -4.03
CA LEU A 50 13.27 -9.98 -2.62
C LEU A 50 14.03 -11.03 -1.81
N LEU A 51 14.12 -12.26 -2.32
CA LEU A 51 14.90 -13.34 -1.69
C LEU A 51 16.39 -13.01 -1.60
N ASP A 52 16.97 -12.41 -2.64
CA ASP A 52 18.37 -11.97 -2.66
C ASP A 52 18.65 -10.88 -1.62
N ALA A 53 17.69 -9.99 -1.39
CA ALA A 53 17.77 -8.99 -0.34
C ALA A 53 17.61 -9.61 1.06
N ILE A 54 16.66 -10.54 1.23
CA ILE A 54 16.45 -11.26 2.49
C ILE A 54 17.68 -12.11 2.88
N ALA A 55 18.36 -12.73 1.90
CA ALA A 55 19.55 -13.53 2.14
C ALA A 55 20.71 -12.75 2.77
N LYS A 56 20.68 -11.41 2.71
CA LYS A 56 21.64 -10.52 3.38
C LYS A 56 21.24 -10.14 4.82
N THR A 57 20.19 -10.74 5.35
CA THR A 57 19.59 -10.45 6.66
C THR A 57 19.48 -11.71 7.51
N ASP A 58 19.04 -11.55 8.77
CA ASP A 58 18.75 -12.68 9.66
C ASP A 58 17.32 -13.26 9.47
N LEU A 59 16.60 -12.84 8.44
CA LEU A 59 15.23 -13.28 8.19
C LEU A 59 15.19 -14.70 7.61
N GLN A 60 14.29 -15.52 8.14
CA GLN A 60 13.98 -16.85 7.65
C GLN A 60 12.65 -16.87 6.92
N VAL A 61 12.66 -17.20 5.64
CA VAL A 61 11.43 -17.34 4.84
C VAL A 61 10.78 -18.69 5.14
N LEU A 62 9.56 -18.66 5.72
CA LEU A 62 8.78 -19.86 6.03
C LEU A 62 7.99 -20.38 4.84
N GLY A 63 7.63 -19.48 3.91
CA GLY A 63 6.86 -19.84 2.73
C GLY A 63 6.61 -18.66 1.80
N VAL A 64 6.24 -19.00 0.57
CA VAL A 64 5.79 -18.05 -0.45
C VAL A 64 4.40 -18.49 -0.89
N LEU A 65 3.39 -17.70 -0.56
CA LEU A 65 1.99 -18.05 -0.73
C LEU A 65 1.32 -17.17 -1.78
N TRP A 66 0.43 -17.77 -2.53
CA TRP A 66 -0.44 -17.03 -3.43
C TRP A 66 -1.64 -16.45 -2.66
N TYR A 67 -1.90 -15.13 -2.79
CA TYR A 67 -2.96 -14.45 -2.05
C TYR A 67 -4.37 -14.88 -2.48
N GLY A 68 -4.57 -15.29 -3.72
CA GLY A 68 -5.86 -15.58 -4.33
C GLY A 68 -6.04 -14.78 -5.62
N ASP A 69 -7.24 -14.81 -6.18
CA ASP A 69 -7.56 -14.04 -7.39
C ASP A 69 -8.05 -12.62 -7.07
N ASP A 70 -8.60 -12.43 -5.87
CA ASP A 70 -9.20 -11.17 -5.45
C ASP A 70 -9.08 -10.99 -3.92
N ALA A 71 -9.31 -9.78 -3.43
CA ALA A 71 -9.31 -9.44 -2.02
C ALA A 71 -10.65 -9.86 -1.39
N THR A 72 -10.82 -11.16 -1.12
CA THR A 72 -12.01 -11.73 -0.53
C THR A 72 -11.75 -12.31 0.87
N TYR A 73 -12.78 -12.37 1.70
CA TYR A 73 -12.65 -12.96 3.03
C TYR A 73 -12.34 -14.46 2.97
N GLU A 74 -12.79 -15.18 1.95
CA GLU A 74 -12.47 -16.60 1.75
C GLU A 74 -10.95 -16.79 1.53
N HIS A 75 -10.31 -15.91 0.76
CA HIS A 75 -8.87 -15.97 0.58
C HIS A 75 -8.11 -15.60 1.86
N VAL A 76 -8.61 -14.62 2.62
CA VAL A 76 -8.06 -14.28 3.94
C VAL A 76 -8.14 -15.47 4.88
N ASP A 77 -9.32 -16.11 5.01
CA ASP A 77 -9.53 -17.25 5.90
C ASP A 77 -8.70 -18.47 5.50
N ARG A 78 -8.47 -18.67 4.19
CA ARG A 78 -7.57 -19.72 3.69
C ARG A 78 -6.13 -19.44 4.11
N LEU A 79 -5.66 -18.20 3.94
CA LEU A 79 -4.28 -17.81 4.29
C LEU A 79 -4.03 -17.91 5.81
N LEU A 80 -5.01 -17.55 6.63
CA LEU A 80 -4.90 -17.66 8.09
C LEU A 80 -4.74 -19.11 8.59
N ARG A 81 -5.16 -20.11 7.78
CA ARG A 81 -4.99 -21.55 8.12
C ARG A 81 -3.62 -22.08 7.68
N GLU A 82 -2.86 -21.34 6.85
CA GLU A 82 -1.52 -21.78 6.44
C GLU A 82 -0.56 -21.76 7.62
N GLN A 83 0.15 -22.86 7.87
CA GLN A 83 1.10 -22.96 8.97
C GLN A 83 2.20 -21.89 8.86
N ALA A 84 2.64 -21.56 7.65
CA ALA A 84 3.63 -20.52 7.43
C ALA A 84 3.15 -19.13 7.89
N VAL A 85 1.84 -18.83 7.81
CA VAL A 85 1.25 -17.59 8.33
C VAL A 85 1.19 -17.63 9.85
N GLN A 86 0.79 -18.76 10.43
CA GLN A 86 0.68 -18.92 11.88
C GLN A 86 2.05 -18.77 12.58
N ASP A 87 3.09 -19.38 12.01
CA ASP A 87 4.44 -19.42 12.58
C ASP A 87 5.29 -18.18 12.27
N ALA A 88 4.87 -17.34 11.31
CA ALA A 88 5.60 -16.14 10.94
C ALA A 88 5.50 -15.05 12.01
N ASP A 89 6.56 -14.25 12.14
CA ASP A 89 6.56 -12.99 12.89
C ASP A 89 6.10 -11.82 12.02
N LEU A 90 6.42 -11.88 10.71
CA LEU A 90 6.24 -10.82 9.73
C LEU A 90 5.51 -11.33 8.49
N ILE A 91 4.71 -10.47 7.87
CA ILE A 91 4.11 -10.71 6.55
C ILE A 91 4.69 -9.71 5.56
N PHE A 92 5.22 -10.23 4.44
CA PHE A 92 5.62 -9.45 3.27
C PHE A 92 4.54 -9.57 2.20
N GLY A 93 3.76 -8.49 2.02
CA GLY A 93 2.71 -8.41 1.01
C GLY A 93 3.25 -7.91 -0.31
N VAL A 94 3.21 -8.74 -1.38
CA VAL A 94 3.84 -8.48 -2.67
C VAL A 94 2.79 -8.37 -3.77
N GLY A 95 2.64 -7.20 -4.40
CA GLY A 95 1.72 -7.09 -5.53
C GLY A 95 1.08 -5.72 -5.73
N GLY A 96 -0.03 -5.71 -6.45
CA GLY A 96 -0.90 -4.56 -6.60
C GLY A 96 -1.93 -4.45 -5.46
N GLY A 97 -2.87 -3.49 -5.58
CA GLY A 97 -3.81 -3.16 -4.51
C GLY A 97 -4.53 -4.35 -3.89
N ARG A 98 -5.14 -5.23 -4.71
CA ARG A 98 -5.89 -6.40 -4.20
C ARG A 98 -5.04 -7.37 -3.37
N ALA A 99 -3.80 -7.63 -3.81
CA ALA A 99 -2.89 -8.49 -3.06
C ALA A 99 -2.49 -7.84 -1.72
N ILE A 100 -2.19 -6.54 -1.75
CA ILE A 100 -1.85 -5.78 -0.54
C ILE A 100 -3.04 -5.72 0.41
N ASP A 101 -4.25 -5.46 -0.10
CA ASP A 101 -5.46 -5.39 0.74
C ASP A 101 -5.78 -6.75 1.40
N THR A 102 -5.61 -7.86 0.68
CA THR A 102 -5.70 -9.19 1.29
C THR A 102 -4.66 -9.36 2.40
N CYS A 103 -3.39 -8.97 2.15
CA CYS A 103 -2.32 -9.08 3.14
C CYS A 103 -2.56 -8.21 4.37
N LYS A 104 -3.18 -7.02 4.22
CA LYS A 104 -3.57 -6.16 5.34
C LYS A 104 -4.53 -6.88 6.29
N VAL A 105 -5.60 -7.46 5.74
CA VAL A 105 -6.61 -8.15 6.56
C VAL A 105 -6.04 -9.43 7.18
N VAL A 106 -5.16 -10.16 6.46
CA VAL A 106 -4.46 -11.33 7.04
C VAL A 106 -3.56 -10.90 8.19
N ALA A 107 -2.77 -9.84 8.01
CA ALA A 107 -1.83 -9.34 9.02
C ALA A 107 -2.56 -8.86 10.28
N ASP A 108 -3.62 -8.09 10.11
CA ASP A 108 -4.43 -7.58 11.20
C ASP A 108 -5.07 -8.72 12.01
N ARG A 109 -5.74 -9.67 11.34
CA ARG A 109 -6.40 -10.80 12.01
C ARG A 109 -5.40 -11.78 12.63
N ALA A 110 -4.18 -11.86 12.14
CA ALA A 110 -3.12 -12.69 12.70
C ALA A 110 -2.27 -11.97 13.74
N ASP A 111 -2.52 -10.69 14.01
CA ASP A 111 -1.73 -9.80 14.87
C ASP A 111 -0.24 -9.82 14.49
N LYS A 112 0.06 -9.55 13.21
CA LYS A 112 1.41 -9.58 12.66
C LYS A 112 1.77 -8.30 11.92
N ALA A 113 3.05 -7.91 12.00
CA ALA A 113 3.55 -6.76 11.27
C ALA A 113 3.53 -6.99 9.75
N LEU A 114 2.92 -6.08 9.01
CA LEU A 114 2.87 -6.09 7.54
C LEU A 114 3.88 -5.12 6.95
N PHE A 115 4.65 -5.61 5.98
CA PHE A 115 5.51 -4.82 5.11
C PHE A 115 5.03 -4.94 3.67
N ALA A 116 4.81 -3.81 2.99
CA ALA A 116 4.26 -3.78 1.65
C ALA A 116 5.37 -3.67 0.58
N PHE A 117 5.26 -4.49 -0.45
CA PHE A 117 6.17 -4.54 -1.60
C PHE A 117 5.34 -4.36 -2.89
N PRO A 118 4.94 -3.13 -3.23
CA PRO A 118 4.16 -2.87 -4.43
C PRO A 118 4.95 -3.22 -5.68
N THR A 119 4.28 -3.88 -6.64
CA THR A 119 4.82 -4.19 -7.97
C THR A 119 4.16 -3.37 -9.07
N LEU A 120 3.20 -2.53 -8.71
CA LEU A 120 2.45 -1.62 -9.57
C LEU A 120 2.34 -0.27 -8.88
N ALA A 121 2.34 0.80 -9.66
CA ALA A 121 1.97 2.14 -9.21
C ALA A 121 0.59 2.49 -9.77
N SER A 122 -0.47 1.89 -9.22
CA SER A 122 -1.84 2.07 -9.69
C SER A 122 -2.77 2.72 -8.67
N ASN A 123 -2.39 2.76 -7.41
CA ASN A 123 -3.15 3.34 -6.29
C ASN A 123 -2.32 3.37 -5.00
N CYS A 124 -2.90 3.88 -3.94
CA CYS A 124 -2.28 4.05 -2.62
C CYS A 124 -2.44 2.87 -1.64
N ALA A 125 -3.02 1.74 -2.04
CA ALA A 125 -3.22 0.61 -1.14
C ALA A 125 -1.97 0.23 -0.30
N PRO A 126 -0.72 0.29 -0.83
CA PRO A 126 0.47 -0.05 -0.04
C PRO A 126 0.74 0.88 1.15
N SER A 127 0.08 2.04 1.24
CA SER A 127 0.35 3.08 2.25
C SER A 127 -0.90 3.53 3.03
N THR A 128 -2.02 2.82 2.89
CA THR A 128 -3.29 3.17 3.56
C THR A 128 -3.66 2.21 4.67
N ALA A 129 -4.31 2.74 5.72
CA ALA A 129 -4.93 1.99 6.81
C ALA A 129 -6.34 1.50 6.42
N LEU A 130 -6.56 1.16 5.16
CA LEU A 130 -7.82 0.76 4.57
C LEU A 130 -7.58 -0.37 3.58
N ALA A 131 -8.42 -1.42 3.62
CA ALA A 131 -8.47 -2.45 2.59
C ALA A 131 -9.85 -2.48 1.93
N VAL A 132 -9.85 -2.61 0.60
CA VAL A 132 -11.08 -2.78 -0.18
C VAL A 132 -11.34 -4.25 -0.37
N MET A 133 -12.48 -4.73 0.16
CA MET A 133 -12.85 -6.13 0.10
C MET A 133 -13.94 -6.38 -0.94
N TYR A 134 -13.88 -7.56 -1.56
CA TYR A 134 -14.77 -7.99 -2.60
C TYR A 134 -15.46 -9.31 -2.23
N LYS A 135 -16.59 -9.57 -2.87
CA LYS A 135 -17.28 -10.87 -2.80
C LYS A 135 -16.71 -11.82 -3.86
N ALA A 136 -17.07 -13.11 -3.78
CA ALA A 136 -16.64 -14.11 -4.77
C ALA A 136 -17.06 -13.79 -6.21
N ASP A 137 -18.17 -13.05 -6.39
CA ASP A 137 -18.66 -12.56 -7.68
C ASP A 137 -17.95 -11.28 -8.15
N LYS A 138 -16.91 -10.83 -7.43
CA LYS A 138 -16.13 -9.60 -7.66
C LYS A 138 -16.90 -8.29 -7.41
N SER A 139 -18.10 -8.34 -6.87
CA SER A 139 -18.79 -7.14 -6.42
C SER A 139 -18.15 -6.59 -5.15
N PHE A 140 -18.30 -5.29 -4.93
CA PHE A 140 -17.80 -4.62 -3.72
C PHE A 140 -18.46 -5.21 -2.47
N ALA A 141 -17.65 -5.63 -1.50
CA ALA A 141 -18.14 -6.17 -0.23
C ALA A 141 -18.12 -5.13 0.89
N GLY A 142 -17.19 -4.17 0.83
CA GLY A 142 -17.04 -3.14 1.85
C GLY A 142 -15.59 -2.73 2.05
N TYR A 143 -15.41 -1.79 2.96
CA TYR A 143 -14.09 -1.38 3.45
C TYR A 143 -13.77 -2.14 4.75
N TYR A 144 -12.49 -2.50 4.89
CA TYR A 144 -11.93 -3.02 6.13
C TYR A 144 -10.96 -1.95 6.64
N TYR A 145 -11.27 -1.36 7.79
CA TYR A 145 -10.45 -0.32 8.40
C TYR A 145 -9.42 -0.95 9.33
N LEU A 146 -8.22 -0.42 9.30
CA LEU A 146 -7.10 -0.84 10.14
C LEU A 146 -6.66 0.33 11.02
N ASP A 147 -6.07 0.04 12.16
CA ASP A 147 -5.53 1.07 13.07
C ASP A 147 -4.32 1.78 12.47
N GLN A 148 -3.58 1.11 11.57
CA GLN A 148 -2.39 1.66 10.94
C GLN A 148 -2.18 1.11 9.51
N PRO A 149 -1.51 1.88 8.63
CA PRO A 149 -1.05 1.37 7.35
C PRO A 149 0.03 0.29 7.56
N PRO A 150 0.47 -0.41 6.48
CA PRO A 150 1.66 -1.27 6.56
C PRO A 150 2.82 -0.55 7.26
N VAL A 151 3.55 -1.26 8.10
CA VAL A 151 4.67 -0.71 8.90
C VAL A 151 5.67 0.03 8.02
N HIS A 152 5.92 -0.50 6.83
CA HIS A 152 6.79 0.12 5.84
C HIS A 152 6.45 -0.35 4.44
N THR A 153 6.59 0.56 3.47
CA THR A 153 6.40 0.29 2.04
C THR A 153 7.74 0.36 1.31
N PHE A 154 8.17 -0.75 0.70
CA PHE A 154 9.41 -0.85 -0.07
C PHE A 154 9.09 -0.73 -1.56
N ILE A 155 9.36 0.43 -2.17
CA ILE A 155 9.05 0.72 -3.57
C ILE A 155 10.30 0.53 -4.42
N ASN A 156 10.42 -0.65 -5.05
CA ASN A 156 11.52 -0.93 -5.97
C ASN A 156 11.19 -0.38 -7.35
N MET A 157 11.88 0.68 -7.75
CA MET A 157 11.62 1.38 -9.02
C MET A 157 11.87 0.52 -10.26
N ALA A 158 12.78 -0.46 -10.20
CA ALA A 158 13.02 -1.36 -11.33
C ALA A 158 11.82 -2.29 -11.58
N ILE A 159 11.18 -2.76 -10.51
CA ILE A 159 9.97 -3.60 -10.60
C ILE A 159 8.77 -2.76 -11.07
N ILE A 160 8.62 -1.53 -10.53
CA ILE A 160 7.53 -0.64 -10.93
C ILE A 160 7.64 -0.28 -12.42
N ALA A 161 8.83 0.10 -12.91
CA ALA A 161 9.05 0.50 -14.31
C ALA A 161 8.82 -0.66 -15.31
N ASP A 162 9.03 -1.91 -14.88
CA ASP A 162 8.77 -3.13 -15.70
C ASP A 162 7.30 -3.60 -15.63
N SER A 163 6.42 -2.86 -14.95
CA SER A 163 5.00 -3.23 -14.84
C SER A 163 4.18 -2.79 -16.06
N PRO A 164 2.97 -3.36 -16.29
CA PRO A 164 2.16 -2.95 -17.43
C PRO A 164 1.72 -1.49 -17.37
N PHE A 165 2.02 -0.73 -18.42
CA PHE A 165 1.78 0.72 -18.55
C PHE A 165 0.38 1.16 -18.13
N LYS A 166 -0.66 0.38 -18.45
CA LYS A 166 -2.06 0.70 -18.12
C LYS A 166 -2.28 0.94 -16.62
N PHE A 167 -1.52 0.27 -15.75
CA PHE A 167 -1.65 0.44 -14.30
C PHE A 167 -1.00 1.73 -13.83
N PHE A 168 0.14 2.10 -14.39
CA PHE A 168 0.78 3.38 -14.11
C PHE A 168 -0.09 4.55 -14.58
N TRP A 169 -0.63 4.45 -15.80
CA TRP A 169 -1.56 5.44 -16.33
C TRP A 169 -2.81 5.60 -15.45
N ALA A 170 -3.40 4.48 -15.01
CA ALA A 170 -4.53 4.50 -14.09
C ALA A 170 -4.18 5.13 -12.73
N GLY A 171 -2.95 4.88 -12.24
CA GLY A 171 -2.44 5.47 -11.00
C GLY A 171 -2.32 6.99 -11.07
N ILE A 172 -1.91 7.55 -12.21
CA ILE A 172 -1.91 9.01 -12.41
C ILE A 172 -3.35 9.55 -12.31
N GLY A 173 -4.33 8.88 -12.93
CA GLY A 173 -5.73 9.26 -12.85
C GLY A 173 -6.28 9.21 -11.41
N ASP A 174 -5.94 8.15 -10.67
CA ASP A 174 -6.28 8.01 -9.25
C ASP A 174 -5.67 9.14 -8.41
N ALA A 175 -4.40 9.48 -8.63
CA ALA A 175 -3.74 10.55 -7.90
C ALA A 175 -4.32 11.94 -8.23
N MET A 176 -4.69 12.20 -9.49
CA MET A 176 -5.32 13.47 -9.91
C MET A 176 -6.71 13.69 -9.27
N SER A 177 -7.43 12.62 -8.91
CA SER A 177 -8.76 12.75 -8.29
C SER A 177 -8.69 13.16 -6.81
N LYS A 178 -7.56 12.99 -6.14
CA LYS A 178 -7.44 13.10 -4.67
C LYS A 178 -7.77 14.48 -4.11
N GLU A 179 -7.46 15.55 -4.82
CA GLU A 179 -7.84 16.90 -4.40
C GLU A 179 -9.37 17.02 -4.32
N CYS A 180 -10.06 16.65 -5.40
CA CYS A 180 -11.53 16.73 -5.45
C CYS A 180 -12.19 15.76 -4.47
N GLU A 181 -11.68 14.52 -4.36
CA GLU A 181 -12.21 13.52 -3.44
C GLU A 181 -12.11 13.98 -1.98
N SER A 182 -10.94 14.51 -1.58
CA SER A 182 -10.72 14.97 -0.22
C SER A 182 -11.60 16.18 0.14
N GLU A 183 -11.80 17.10 -0.79
CA GLU A 183 -12.68 18.24 -0.59
C GLU A 183 -14.15 17.83 -0.48
N LEU A 184 -14.61 16.92 -1.35
CA LEU A 184 -15.99 16.42 -1.34
C LEU A 184 -16.27 15.62 -0.07
N ALA A 185 -15.40 14.70 0.29
CA ALA A 185 -15.57 13.83 1.46
C ALA A 185 -15.61 14.61 2.78
N SER A 186 -14.85 15.71 2.87
CA SER A 186 -14.71 16.47 4.10
C SER A 186 -15.55 17.75 4.17
N ARG A 187 -16.35 18.07 3.14
CA ARG A 187 -17.09 19.35 3.09
C ARG A 187 -18.13 19.55 4.18
N ALA A 188 -18.71 18.46 4.70
CA ALA A 188 -19.75 18.48 5.71
C ALA A 188 -19.25 18.14 7.12
N ALA A 189 -17.98 17.78 7.28
CA ALA A 189 -17.40 17.43 8.56
C ALA A 189 -16.89 18.67 9.32
N GLU A 190 -16.99 18.68 10.66
CA GLU A 190 -16.18 19.59 11.45
C GLU A 190 -14.70 19.33 11.13
N HIS A 191 -13.98 20.40 10.77
CA HIS A 191 -12.62 20.25 10.26
C HIS A 191 -11.63 20.04 11.40
N PHE A 192 -11.40 18.77 11.77
CA PHE A 192 -10.23 18.43 12.56
C PHE A 192 -8.96 18.84 11.80
N HIS A 193 -7.93 19.19 12.54
CA HIS A 193 -6.66 19.61 11.95
C HIS A 193 -6.09 18.57 10.97
N THR A 194 -6.26 17.27 11.23
CA THR A 194 -5.86 16.17 10.34
C THR A 194 -6.56 16.21 8.99
N VAL A 195 -7.85 16.56 8.95
CA VAL A 195 -8.61 16.73 7.70
C VAL A 195 -8.04 17.90 6.89
N LEU A 196 -7.69 19.01 7.56
CA LEU A 196 -7.05 20.15 6.89
C LEU A 196 -5.68 19.77 6.32
N LEU A 197 -4.89 18.96 7.05
CA LEU A 197 -3.63 18.41 6.53
C LEU A 197 -3.88 17.52 5.31
N GLY A 198 -4.86 16.61 5.35
CA GLY A 198 -5.23 15.76 4.23
C GLY A 198 -5.59 16.58 2.97
N ARG A 199 -6.38 17.64 3.12
CA ARG A 199 -6.71 18.58 2.03
C ARG A 199 -5.48 19.29 1.47
N ALA A 200 -4.57 19.75 2.35
CA ALA A 200 -3.34 20.40 1.92
C ALA A 200 -2.45 19.44 1.12
N ILE A 201 -2.34 18.18 1.54
CA ILE A 201 -1.61 17.13 0.83
C ILE A 201 -2.31 16.82 -0.50
N GLY A 202 -3.65 16.71 -0.53
CA GLY A 202 -4.42 16.50 -1.77
C GLY A 202 -4.13 17.55 -2.84
N LYS A 203 -4.05 18.82 -2.44
CA LYS A 203 -3.63 19.91 -3.34
C LYS A 203 -2.17 19.74 -3.80
N ALA A 204 -1.29 19.26 -2.93
CA ALA A 204 0.11 19.03 -3.27
C ALA A 204 0.31 17.85 -4.24
N CYS A 205 -0.62 16.89 -4.32
CA CYS A 205 -0.55 15.77 -5.28
C CYS A 205 -0.64 16.24 -6.73
N THR A 206 -1.39 17.31 -7.02
CA THR A 206 -1.56 17.81 -8.39
C THR A 206 -0.26 18.38 -8.99
N ALA A 207 0.59 19.01 -8.17
CA ALA A 207 1.79 19.70 -8.67
C ALA A 207 2.83 18.76 -9.32
N PRO A 208 3.27 17.64 -8.72
CA PRO A 208 4.17 16.68 -9.35
C PRO A 208 3.61 16.09 -10.64
N LEU A 209 2.31 15.84 -10.70
CA LEU A 209 1.66 15.27 -11.87
C LEU A 209 1.66 16.27 -13.05
N LEU A 210 1.37 17.53 -12.79
CA LEU A 210 1.44 18.58 -13.82
C LEU A 210 2.88 18.86 -14.27
N GLN A 211 3.84 18.80 -13.36
CA GLN A 211 5.24 19.11 -13.65
C GLN A 211 5.96 17.96 -14.35
N TYR A 212 5.72 16.73 -13.94
CA TYR A 212 6.52 15.55 -14.34
C TYR A 212 5.70 14.48 -15.06
N GLY A 213 4.37 14.58 -15.11
CA GLY A 213 3.50 13.50 -15.59
C GLY A 213 3.79 13.10 -17.04
N GLU A 214 3.92 14.04 -17.96
CA GLU A 214 4.23 13.76 -19.36
C GLU A 214 5.59 13.06 -19.51
N GLN A 215 6.63 13.61 -18.89
CA GLN A 215 7.95 13.00 -18.90
C GLN A 215 7.92 11.60 -18.25
N ALA A 216 7.23 11.44 -17.14
CA ALA A 216 7.14 10.16 -16.44
C ALA A 216 6.42 9.08 -17.29
N LEU A 217 5.41 9.45 -18.08
CA LEU A 217 4.74 8.54 -19.02
C LEU A 217 5.70 8.06 -20.12
N ASP A 218 6.51 8.94 -20.65
CA ASP A 218 7.49 8.60 -21.70
C ASP A 218 8.66 7.78 -21.12
N ASP A 219 9.16 8.17 -19.95
CA ASP A 219 10.19 7.42 -19.24
C ASP A 219 9.73 6.02 -18.87
N PHE A 220 8.48 5.87 -18.41
CA PHE A 220 7.89 4.56 -18.12
C PHE A 220 7.83 3.66 -19.36
N LYS A 221 7.34 4.18 -20.50
CA LYS A 221 7.30 3.44 -21.78
C LYS A 221 8.69 3.05 -22.27
N ALA A 222 9.69 3.89 -22.00
CA ALA A 222 11.08 3.65 -22.34
C ALA A 222 11.82 2.78 -21.30
N ASN A 223 11.16 2.35 -20.23
CA ASN A 223 11.74 1.66 -19.06
C ASN A 223 12.95 2.40 -18.47
N LYS A 224 12.86 3.73 -18.40
CA LYS A 224 13.89 4.61 -17.82
C LYS A 224 13.50 5.04 -16.43
N ILE A 225 14.35 4.78 -15.45
CA ILE A 225 14.15 5.22 -14.08
C ILE A 225 14.78 6.61 -13.90
N THR A 226 13.95 7.62 -13.97
CA THR A 226 14.34 9.03 -13.82
C THR A 226 13.78 9.63 -12.54
N TYR A 227 14.22 10.84 -12.22
CA TYR A 227 13.65 11.62 -11.12
C TYR A 227 12.15 11.89 -11.35
N ALA A 228 11.76 12.26 -12.58
CA ALA A 228 10.36 12.52 -12.93
C ALA A 228 9.47 11.29 -12.68
N LEU A 229 9.88 10.11 -13.17
CA LEU A 229 9.17 8.87 -12.92
C LEU A 229 9.08 8.55 -11.42
N GLN A 230 10.16 8.74 -10.68
CA GLN A 230 10.18 8.48 -9.24
C GLN A 230 9.23 9.42 -8.47
N GLN A 231 9.15 10.72 -8.83
CA GLN A 231 8.24 11.66 -8.18
C GLN A 231 6.78 11.29 -8.43
N VAL A 232 6.41 10.91 -9.64
CA VAL A 232 5.05 10.49 -9.97
C VAL A 232 4.67 9.18 -9.27
N VAL A 233 5.58 8.20 -9.22
CA VAL A 233 5.35 6.94 -8.47
C VAL A 233 5.19 7.21 -6.98
N LEU A 234 6.02 8.10 -6.41
CA LEU A 234 5.90 8.50 -5.00
C LEU A 234 4.56 9.16 -4.71
N ASP A 235 4.10 10.01 -5.62
CA ASP A 235 2.81 10.68 -5.48
C ASP A 235 1.66 9.66 -5.50
N ILE A 236 1.63 8.77 -6.50
CA ILE A 236 0.59 7.74 -6.63
C ILE A 236 0.52 6.81 -5.41
N ILE A 237 1.66 6.39 -4.86
CA ILE A 237 1.67 5.37 -3.81
C ILE A 237 1.60 6.01 -2.42
N ILE A 238 2.35 7.07 -2.17
CA ILE A 238 2.53 7.62 -0.81
C ILE A 238 1.70 8.87 -0.58
N SER A 239 1.79 9.90 -1.45
CA SER A 239 1.08 11.16 -1.20
C SER A 239 -0.43 10.95 -1.14
N THR A 240 -0.98 10.18 -2.07
CA THR A 240 -2.41 9.83 -2.08
C THR A 240 -2.82 9.01 -0.86
N GLY A 241 -1.92 8.13 -0.37
CA GLY A 241 -2.14 7.39 0.88
C GLY A 241 -2.15 8.27 2.12
N LEU A 242 -1.28 9.28 2.17
CA LEU A 242 -1.31 10.30 3.22
C LEU A 242 -2.65 11.07 3.24
N VAL A 243 -3.16 11.45 2.07
CA VAL A 243 -4.50 12.07 1.95
C VAL A 243 -5.55 11.15 2.56
N SER A 244 -5.57 9.88 2.14
CA SER A 244 -6.52 8.90 2.64
C SER A 244 -6.44 8.75 4.16
N ASN A 245 -5.25 8.50 4.72
CA ASN A 245 -5.08 8.31 6.17
C ASN A 245 -5.47 9.56 6.98
N CYS A 246 -5.17 10.76 6.47
CA CYS A 246 -5.53 12.01 7.15
C CYS A 246 -7.03 12.33 7.08
N THR A 247 -7.72 11.95 6.01
CA THR A 247 -9.14 12.25 5.81
C THR A 247 -10.07 11.15 6.32
N THR A 248 -9.60 9.88 6.35
CA THR A 248 -10.36 8.73 6.85
C THR A 248 -9.90 8.24 8.22
N GLY A 249 -8.77 8.73 8.71
CA GLY A 249 -8.19 8.38 10.01
C GLY A 249 -9.01 8.88 11.17
N GLY A 250 -10.03 8.15 11.48
CA GLY A 250 -11.04 8.40 12.49
C GLY A 250 -12.24 7.54 12.16
N SER A 251 -12.02 6.22 11.99
CA SER A 251 -13.04 5.24 11.59
C SER A 251 -14.32 5.29 12.44
N GLU A 252 -14.28 5.85 13.63
CA GLU A 252 -15.46 6.06 14.47
C GLU A 252 -16.37 7.18 13.97
N TYR A 253 -15.89 8.12 13.14
CA TYR A 253 -16.69 9.27 12.72
C TYR A 253 -17.63 8.98 11.53
N TYR A 254 -17.30 8.03 10.67
CA TYR A 254 -18.13 7.69 9.51
C TYR A 254 -19.27 6.72 9.83
N TYR A 255 -19.20 5.97 10.94
CA TYR A 255 -20.26 5.06 11.36
C TYR A 255 -21.40 5.71 12.17
N ASN A 256 -21.19 6.91 12.70
CA ASN A 256 -22.20 7.60 13.52
C ASN A 256 -22.99 8.70 12.78
N SER A 257 -22.79 8.85 11.47
CA SER A 257 -23.48 9.87 10.67
C SER A 257 -24.38 9.30 9.57
N SER A 258 -24.72 8.02 9.63
CA SER A 258 -25.70 7.38 8.74
C SER A 258 -26.92 6.89 9.48
#